data_95c6b55105062e0d2ef4d9130dffd991
#
_entry.id   95c6b55105062e0d2ef4d9130dffd991
#
_cell.length_a   1.000
_cell.length_b   1.000
_cell.length_c   1.000
_cell.angle_alpha   90.00
_cell.angle_beta   90.00
_cell.angle_gamma   90.00
#
_symmetry.space_group_name_H-M   'P 1'
#
loop_
_entity.id
_entity.type
_entity.pdbx_description
1 polymer ?
#
loop_
_entity_poly.entity_id
_entity_poly.type
_entity_poly.pdbx_seq_one_letter_code
_entity_poly.pdbx_strand_id
1 'polypeptide(L)'
;FSPTPRGENTLLTIIQAAGWPIWPLIACSILALALIVERFISLKASKIAPENLLQEAISVSRQGVPSEQVIAQLAQNSALGEVLASGLKAISQSNQQEYLQAQMETAGRAAAHKLERYLGALATIASAAPLLGLLGTVIGMIEIFGSQAGGGAVGSGNPAQLAHGISIALYNTAF
;
A
#
# COMPACT_ATOMS: atom_id res chain seq x y z
N PHE A 1 -23.93 19.25 -37.03
CA PHE A 1 -23.16 18.08 -36.56
C PHE A 1 -21.87 18.60 -35.96
N SER A 2 -21.87 18.83 -34.67
CA SER A 2 -20.65 19.18 -33.92
C SER A 2 -20.12 17.93 -33.23
N PRO A 3 -18.84 17.58 -33.35
CA PRO A 3 -18.27 16.46 -32.64
C PRO A 3 -18.15 16.83 -31.16
N THR A 4 -18.83 16.09 -30.30
CA THR A 4 -18.67 16.14 -28.87
C THR A 4 -17.25 15.66 -28.49
N PRO A 5 -16.46 16.39 -27.69
CA PRO A 5 -15.20 15.89 -27.19
C PRO A 5 -15.47 14.76 -26.16
N ARG A 6 -15.35 13.54 -26.64
CA ARG A 6 -15.39 12.34 -25.78
C ARG A 6 -14.05 12.14 -25.14
N GLY A 7 -13.99 12.18 -23.82
CA GLY A 7 -12.95 11.51 -23.06
C GLY A 7 -12.36 12.26 -21.86
N GLU A 8 -12.09 13.55 -21.96
CA GLU A 8 -11.35 14.24 -20.90
C GLU A 8 -12.23 14.82 -19.79
N ASN A 9 -13.50 15.06 -20.07
CA ASN A 9 -14.40 15.70 -19.10
C ASN A 9 -15.16 14.71 -18.21
N THR A 10 -15.10 13.41 -18.51
CA THR A 10 -15.91 12.40 -17.79
C THR A 10 -15.43 12.23 -16.36
N LEU A 11 -14.12 12.15 -16.13
CA LEU A 11 -13.56 12.00 -14.77
C LEU A 11 -13.77 13.27 -13.94
N LEU A 12 -13.51 14.45 -14.52
CA LEU A 12 -13.73 15.71 -13.82
C LEU A 12 -15.20 15.93 -13.49
N THR A 13 -16.10 15.56 -14.41
CA THR A 13 -17.55 15.66 -14.18
C THR A 13 -18.00 14.71 -13.06
N ILE A 14 -17.46 13.50 -13.02
CA ILE A 14 -17.73 12.52 -11.95
C ILE A 14 -17.23 13.05 -10.61
N ILE A 15 -16.00 13.58 -10.54
CA ILE A 15 -15.41 14.14 -9.33
C ILE A 15 -16.24 15.32 -8.81
N GLN A 16 -16.68 16.20 -9.70
CA GLN A 16 -17.53 17.34 -9.32
C GLN A 16 -18.92 16.91 -8.86
N ALA A 17 -19.48 15.87 -9.49
CA ALA A 17 -20.80 15.35 -9.15
C ALA A 17 -20.82 14.55 -7.84
N ALA A 18 -19.68 13.92 -7.45
CA ALA A 18 -19.57 13.12 -6.25
C ALA A 18 -19.46 13.94 -4.96
N GLY A 19 -19.23 15.27 -5.06
CA GLY A 19 -19.16 16.16 -3.91
C GLY A 19 -17.88 16.01 -3.08
N TRP A 20 -17.87 16.56 -1.86
CA TRP A 20 -16.68 16.59 -1.01
C TRP A 20 -16.18 15.21 -0.52
N PRO A 21 -17.02 14.15 -0.32
CA PRO A 21 -16.54 12.85 0.18
C PRO A 21 -15.59 12.11 -0.78
N ILE A 22 -15.55 12.51 -2.05
CA ILE A 22 -14.63 11.87 -3.02
C ILE A 22 -13.16 12.23 -2.76
N TRP A 23 -12.87 13.38 -2.15
CA TRP A 23 -11.50 13.83 -1.93
C TRP A 23 -10.68 12.89 -1.04
N PRO A 24 -11.18 12.43 0.12
CA PRO A 24 -10.50 11.41 0.91
C PRO A 24 -10.28 10.10 0.14
N LEU A 25 -11.23 9.69 -0.70
CA LEU A 25 -11.10 8.47 -1.52
C LEU A 25 -9.99 8.61 -2.57
N ILE A 26 -9.91 9.76 -3.25
CA ILE A 26 -8.82 10.05 -4.21
C ILE A 26 -7.47 10.04 -3.49
N ALA A 27 -7.37 10.67 -2.32
CA ALA A 27 -6.15 10.66 -1.53
C ALA A 27 -5.72 9.23 -1.14
N CYS A 28 -6.66 8.39 -0.67
CA CYS A 28 -6.42 6.99 -0.37
C CYS A 28 -5.98 6.20 -1.61
N SER A 29 -6.59 6.45 -2.77
CA SER A 29 -6.25 5.80 -4.04
C SER A 29 -4.83 6.13 -4.47
N ILE A 30 -4.43 7.40 -4.42
CA ILE A 30 -3.07 7.84 -4.76
C ILE A 30 -2.05 7.22 -3.80
N LEU A 31 -2.32 7.24 -2.49
CA LEU A 31 -1.45 6.64 -1.48
C LEU A 31 -1.34 5.12 -1.67
N ALA A 32 -2.45 4.43 -1.91
CA ALA A 32 -2.45 3.00 -2.16
C ALA A 32 -1.63 2.64 -3.41
N LEU A 33 -1.82 3.38 -4.52
CA LEU A 33 -1.09 3.16 -5.74
C LEU A 33 0.42 3.41 -5.55
N ALA A 34 0.79 4.48 -4.86
CA ALA A 34 2.19 4.78 -4.54
C ALA A 34 2.83 3.67 -3.69
N LEU A 35 2.12 3.16 -2.67
CA LEU A 35 2.58 2.06 -1.85
C LEU A 35 2.68 0.74 -2.62
N ILE A 36 1.75 0.45 -3.52
CA ILE A 36 1.79 -0.75 -4.37
C ILE A 36 3.01 -0.70 -5.29
N VAL A 37 3.22 0.42 -5.98
CA VAL A 37 4.37 0.59 -6.88
C VAL A 37 5.68 0.50 -6.11
N GLU A 38 5.79 1.17 -4.97
CA GLU A 38 6.96 1.09 -4.10
C GLU A 38 7.23 -0.34 -3.66
N ARG A 39 6.20 -1.07 -3.23
CA ARG A 39 6.32 -2.48 -2.82
C ARG A 39 6.72 -3.38 -3.97
N PHE A 40 6.12 -3.19 -5.14
CA PHE A 40 6.45 -3.98 -6.33
C PHE A 40 7.93 -3.83 -6.74
N ILE A 41 8.48 -2.63 -6.58
CA ILE A 41 9.89 -2.35 -6.87
C ILE A 41 10.80 -2.85 -5.74
N SER A 42 10.39 -2.65 -4.49
CA SER A 42 11.19 -2.95 -3.30
C SER A 42 11.25 -4.46 -3.01
N LEU A 43 10.14 -5.19 -3.23
CA LEU A 43 10.04 -6.63 -3.00
C LEU A 43 10.45 -7.48 -4.22
N LYS A 44 11.10 -6.90 -5.24
CA LYS A 44 11.66 -7.71 -6.32
C LYS A 44 12.63 -8.75 -5.76
N ALA A 45 12.43 -10.02 -6.13
CA ALA A 45 13.24 -11.14 -5.66
C ALA A 45 14.75 -10.90 -5.85
N SER A 46 15.14 -10.27 -6.97
CA SER A 46 16.53 -9.91 -7.26
C SER A 46 17.15 -8.88 -6.30
N LYS A 47 16.31 -8.07 -5.61
CA LYS A 47 16.78 -7.11 -4.60
C LYS A 47 16.82 -7.71 -3.20
N ILE A 48 15.89 -8.62 -2.90
CA ILE A 48 15.77 -9.25 -1.58
C ILE A 48 16.78 -10.40 -1.45
N ALA A 49 16.87 -11.24 -2.47
CA ALA A 49 17.69 -12.43 -2.52
C ALA A 49 18.33 -12.59 -3.91
N PRO A 50 19.47 -11.91 -4.20
CA PRO A 50 20.22 -12.12 -5.41
C PRO A 50 20.66 -13.60 -5.54
N GLU A 51 20.46 -14.21 -6.70
CA GLU A 51 20.67 -15.66 -6.90
C GLU A 51 22.10 -16.13 -6.58
N ASN A 52 23.10 -15.28 -6.80
CA ASN A 52 24.50 -15.64 -6.59
C ASN A 52 25.02 -15.34 -5.18
N LEU A 53 24.26 -14.59 -4.36
CA LEU A 53 24.74 -14.08 -3.08
C LEU A 53 25.01 -15.22 -2.08
N LEU A 54 24.19 -16.28 -2.09
CA LEU A 54 24.38 -17.44 -1.23
C LEU A 54 25.67 -18.20 -1.59
N GLN A 55 25.91 -18.41 -2.87
CA GLN A 55 27.12 -19.11 -3.33
C GLN A 55 28.39 -18.28 -3.05
N GLU A 56 28.30 -16.96 -3.23
CA GLU A 56 29.38 -16.06 -2.91
C GLU A 56 29.69 -16.06 -1.40
N ALA A 57 28.68 -15.99 -0.55
CA ALA A 57 28.85 -16.08 0.90
C ALA A 57 29.45 -17.43 1.34
N ILE A 58 29.05 -18.54 0.73
CA ILE A 58 29.60 -19.87 1.00
C ILE A 58 31.07 -19.93 0.55
N SER A 59 31.41 -19.41 -0.62
CA SER A 59 32.78 -19.41 -1.13
C SER A 59 33.72 -18.59 -0.25
N VAL A 60 33.27 -17.44 0.21
CA VAL A 60 34.01 -16.57 1.13
C VAL A 60 34.17 -17.24 2.49
N SER A 61 33.15 -17.89 3.01
CA SER A 61 33.21 -18.62 4.29
C SER A 61 34.19 -19.80 4.26
N ARG A 62 34.36 -20.45 3.10
CA ARG A 62 35.34 -21.55 2.93
C ARG A 62 36.80 -21.07 2.90
N GLN A 63 37.04 -19.83 2.56
CA GLN A 63 38.39 -19.24 2.53
C GLN A 63 38.84 -18.71 3.89
N GLY A 64 37.97 -18.68 4.87
CA GLY A 64 38.19 -18.18 6.22
C GLY A 64 37.08 -17.21 6.66
N VAL A 65 37.17 -16.71 7.91
CA VAL A 65 36.20 -15.71 8.40
C VAL A 65 36.45 -14.39 7.65
N PRO A 66 35.44 -13.85 6.93
CA PRO A 66 35.59 -12.61 6.18
C PRO A 66 35.93 -11.43 7.09
N SER A 67 36.60 -10.40 6.54
CA SER A 67 36.84 -9.17 7.27
C SER A 67 35.51 -8.46 7.61
N GLU A 68 35.50 -7.71 8.70
CA GLU A 68 34.30 -6.95 9.13
C GLU A 68 33.75 -6.01 8.05
N GLN A 69 34.60 -5.49 7.18
CA GLN A 69 34.20 -4.66 6.06
C GLN A 69 33.39 -5.43 5.01
N VAL A 70 33.77 -6.66 4.70
CA VAL A 70 33.05 -7.52 3.75
C VAL A 70 31.71 -7.92 4.33
N ILE A 71 31.64 -8.23 5.60
CA ILE A 71 30.39 -8.55 6.31
C ILE A 71 29.45 -7.35 6.30
N ALA A 72 29.95 -6.13 6.53
CA ALA A 72 29.16 -4.90 6.50
C ALA A 72 28.62 -4.59 5.10
N GLN A 73 29.41 -4.78 4.07
CA GLN A 73 28.98 -4.62 2.68
C GLN A 73 27.89 -5.62 2.28
N LEU A 74 28.05 -6.87 2.72
CA LEU A 74 27.05 -7.91 2.50
C LEU A 74 25.72 -7.57 3.15
N ALA A 75 25.74 -7.06 4.37
CA ALA A 75 24.54 -6.65 5.11
C ALA A 75 23.78 -5.49 4.46
N GLN A 76 24.46 -4.59 3.74
CA GLN A 76 23.85 -3.43 3.09
C GLN A 76 23.23 -3.76 1.73
N ASN A 77 23.64 -4.85 1.10
CA ASN A 77 23.25 -5.14 -0.28
C ASN A 77 21.81 -5.67 -0.43
N SER A 78 21.33 -6.46 0.53
CA SER A 78 20.01 -7.08 0.44
C SER A 78 19.53 -7.60 1.80
N ALA A 79 18.22 -7.93 1.89
CA ALA A 79 17.66 -8.55 3.10
C ALA A 79 18.30 -9.93 3.38
N LEU A 80 18.56 -10.73 2.34
CA LEU A 80 19.31 -11.98 2.47
C LEU A 80 20.74 -11.72 2.92
N GLY A 81 21.38 -10.67 2.42
CA GLY A 81 22.72 -10.26 2.82
C GLY A 81 22.83 -9.92 4.31
N GLU A 82 21.81 -9.28 4.88
CA GLU A 82 21.72 -8.98 6.31
C GLU A 82 21.69 -10.26 7.16
N VAL A 83 20.92 -11.27 6.74
CA VAL A 83 20.84 -12.56 7.42
C VAL A 83 22.16 -13.32 7.31
N LEU A 84 22.76 -13.37 6.12
CA LEU A 84 24.04 -14.05 5.89
C LEU A 84 25.18 -13.36 6.66
N ALA A 85 25.21 -12.03 6.71
CA ALA A 85 26.17 -11.27 7.48
C ALA A 85 26.07 -11.57 9.00
N SER A 86 24.86 -11.71 9.52
CA SER A 86 24.65 -12.11 10.92
C SER A 86 25.17 -13.52 11.20
N GLY A 87 24.98 -14.45 10.25
CA GLY A 87 25.52 -15.81 10.33
C GLY A 87 27.05 -15.83 10.31
N LEU A 88 27.68 -15.11 9.39
CA LEU A 88 29.14 -15.00 9.31
C LEU A 88 29.75 -14.37 10.58
N LYS A 89 29.08 -13.36 11.14
CA LYS A 89 29.49 -12.75 12.41
C LYS A 89 29.34 -13.74 13.58
N ALA A 90 28.28 -14.55 13.58
CA ALA A 90 28.08 -15.56 14.62
C ALA A 90 29.14 -16.67 14.58
N ILE A 91 29.58 -17.09 13.38
CA ILE A 91 30.68 -18.05 13.19
C ILE A 91 31.99 -17.52 13.81
N SER A 92 32.25 -16.21 13.68
CA SER A 92 33.46 -15.61 14.28
C SER A 92 33.44 -15.58 15.82
N GLN A 93 32.26 -15.61 16.43
CA GLN A 93 32.09 -15.53 17.88
C GLN A 93 31.95 -16.90 18.55
N SER A 94 31.28 -17.84 17.89
CA SER A 94 31.06 -19.19 18.42
C SER A 94 30.84 -20.18 17.27
N ASN A 95 31.46 -21.33 17.36
CA ASN A 95 31.30 -22.41 16.37
C ASN A 95 30.13 -23.37 16.75
N GLN A 96 29.22 -22.94 17.63
CA GLN A 96 28.04 -23.72 18.02
C GLN A 96 26.94 -23.51 16.99
N GLN A 97 26.48 -24.60 16.38
CA GLN A 97 25.43 -24.56 15.34
C GLN A 97 24.12 -23.95 15.85
N GLU A 98 23.76 -24.21 17.09
CA GLU A 98 22.56 -23.68 17.73
C GLU A 98 22.61 -22.15 17.85
N TYR A 99 23.75 -21.60 18.26
CA TYR A 99 23.96 -20.15 18.34
C TYR A 99 23.88 -19.49 16.99
N LEU A 100 24.51 -20.09 15.99
CA LEU A 100 24.45 -19.62 14.59
C LEU A 100 23.02 -19.56 14.09
N GLN A 101 22.27 -20.63 14.29
CA GLN A 101 20.87 -20.71 13.85
C GLN A 101 19.99 -19.65 14.54
N ALA A 102 20.14 -19.47 15.84
CA ALA A 102 19.39 -18.46 16.59
C ALA A 102 19.69 -17.02 16.11
N GLN A 103 20.95 -16.70 15.80
CA GLN A 103 21.33 -15.38 15.27
C GLN A 103 20.79 -15.14 13.87
N MET A 104 20.86 -16.13 12.98
CA MET A 104 20.30 -16.03 11.64
C MET A 104 18.77 -15.93 11.66
N GLU A 105 18.10 -16.65 12.55
CA GLU A 105 16.65 -16.58 12.72
C GLU A 105 16.22 -15.20 13.22
N THR A 106 16.93 -14.64 14.18
CA THR A 106 16.66 -13.29 14.71
C THR A 106 16.83 -12.24 13.62
N ALA A 107 17.91 -12.31 12.85
CA ALA A 107 18.15 -11.41 11.72
C ALA A 107 17.09 -11.59 10.61
N GLY A 108 16.69 -12.82 10.34
CA GLY A 108 15.63 -13.14 9.38
C GLY A 108 14.27 -12.54 9.77
N ARG A 109 13.90 -12.65 11.05
CA ARG A 109 12.67 -12.03 11.57
C ARG A 109 12.73 -10.51 11.50
N ALA A 110 13.87 -9.89 11.81
CA ALA A 110 14.06 -8.45 11.69
C ALA A 110 13.96 -7.97 10.23
N ALA A 111 14.56 -8.71 9.29
CA ALA A 111 14.47 -8.44 7.87
C ALA A 111 13.03 -8.57 7.34
N ALA A 112 12.31 -9.64 7.74
CA ALA A 112 10.90 -9.83 7.39
C ALA A 112 10.03 -8.66 7.90
N HIS A 113 10.24 -8.24 9.15
CA HIS A 113 9.51 -7.11 9.72
C HIS A 113 9.77 -5.78 8.96
N LYS A 114 10.99 -5.54 8.50
CA LYS A 114 11.30 -4.39 7.64
C LYS A 114 10.57 -4.46 6.29
N LEU A 115 10.47 -5.66 5.70
CA LEU A 115 9.75 -5.88 4.44
C LEU A 115 8.24 -5.70 4.58
N GLU A 116 7.67 -6.07 5.74
CA GLU A 116 6.24 -5.97 6.03
C GLU A 116 5.80 -4.56 6.45
N ARG A 117 6.74 -3.67 6.73
CA ARG A 117 6.49 -2.36 7.36
C ARG A 117 5.34 -1.56 6.75
N TYR A 118 5.17 -1.56 5.41
CA TYR A 118 4.13 -0.79 4.73
C TYR A 118 2.88 -1.60 4.37
N LEU A 119 2.91 -2.92 4.59
CA LEU A 119 1.74 -3.77 4.35
C LEU A 119 0.60 -3.43 5.31
N GLY A 120 0.92 -3.05 6.56
CA GLY A 120 -0.06 -2.59 7.53
C GLY A 120 -0.80 -1.33 7.08
N ALA A 121 -0.10 -0.35 6.50
CA ALA A 121 -0.72 0.85 5.94
C ALA A 121 -1.64 0.51 4.76
N LEU A 122 -1.22 -0.39 3.88
CA LEU A 122 -2.02 -0.85 2.75
C LEU A 122 -3.28 -1.60 3.22
N ALA A 123 -3.16 -2.45 4.23
CA ALA A 123 -4.30 -3.15 4.84
C ALA A 123 -5.30 -2.17 5.48
N THR A 124 -4.81 -1.11 6.13
CA THR A 124 -5.65 -0.05 6.70
C THR A 124 -6.43 0.69 5.60
N ILE A 125 -5.77 1.06 4.51
CA ILE A 125 -6.43 1.70 3.36
C ILE A 125 -7.48 0.77 2.76
N ALA A 126 -7.16 -0.50 2.56
CA ALA A 126 -8.09 -1.48 2.01
C ALA A 126 -9.35 -1.68 2.88
N SER A 127 -9.21 -1.55 4.21
CA SER A 127 -10.35 -1.62 5.14
C SER A 127 -11.13 -0.31 5.20
N ALA A 128 -10.47 0.83 5.12
CA ALA A 128 -11.10 2.14 5.27
C ALA A 128 -11.79 2.62 3.98
N ALA A 129 -11.28 2.29 2.80
CA ALA A 129 -11.82 2.77 1.53
C ALA A 129 -13.30 2.39 1.32
N PRO A 130 -13.75 1.13 1.56
CA PRO A 130 -15.17 0.79 1.45
C PRO A 130 -16.06 1.54 2.45
N LEU A 131 -15.53 1.82 3.65
CA LEU A 131 -16.27 2.59 4.68
C LEU A 131 -16.43 4.05 4.27
N LEU A 132 -15.42 4.64 3.62
CA LEU A 132 -15.51 5.99 3.05
C LEU A 132 -16.52 6.05 1.90
N GLY A 133 -16.56 5.02 1.06
CA GLY A 133 -17.60 4.88 0.02
C GLY A 133 -19.00 4.83 0.61
N LEU A 134 -19.20 4.02 1.66
CA LEU A 134 -20.47 3.95 2.38
C LEU A 134 -20.84 5.30 3.01
N LEU A 135 -19.88 6.00 3.61
CA LEU A 135 -20.10 7.35 4.15
C LEU A 135 -20.61 8.30 3.05
N GLY A 136 -20.04 8.23 1.85
CA GLY A 136 -20.51 9.01 0.69
C GLY A 136 -21.98 8.74 0.34
N THR A 137 -22.42 7.48 0.41
CA THR A 137 -23.84 7.15 0.18
C THR A 137 -24.76 7.72 1.25
N VAL A 138 -24.34 7.68 2.52
CA VAL A 138 -25.10 8.24 3.63
C VAL A 138 -25.25 9.76 3.48
N ILE A 139 -24.17 10.46 3.12
CA ILE A 139 -24.21 11.90 2.89
C ILE A 139 -25.12 12.23 1.72
N GLY A 140 -25.04 11.51 0.60
CA GLY A 140 -25.94 11.70 -0.53
C GLY A 140 -27.42 11.52 -0.16
N MET A 141 -27.72 10.53 0.67
CA MET A 141 -29.10 10.32 1.18
C MET A 141 -29.55 11.43 2.12
N ILE A 142 -28.67 11.96 2.98
CA ILE A 142 -28.98 13.11 3.87
C ILE A 142 -29.30 14.36 3.03
N GLU A 143 -28.57 14.61 1.96
CA GLU A 143 -28.83 15.73 1.06
C GLU A 143 -30.19 15.61 0.37
N ILE A 144 -30.56 14.38 -0.08
CA ILE A 144 -31.86 14.13 -0.67
C ILE A 144 -33.00 14.46 0.31
N PHE A 145 -32.95 13.90 1.51
CA PHE A 145 -33.99 14.08 2.50
C PHE A 145 -33.99 15.47 3.13
N GLY A 146 -32.82 16.08 3.30
CA GLY A 146 -32.66 17.42 3.82
C GLY A 146 -33.27 18.50 2.90
N SER A 147 -33.10 18.32 1.59
CA SER A 147 -33.71 19.21 0.58
C SER A 147 -35.24 19.11 0.52
N GLN A 148 -35.81 17.95 0.88
CA GLN A 148 -37.26 17.75 0.95
C GLN A 148 -37.90 18.32 2.22
N ALA A 149 -37.18 18.31 3.35
CA ALA A 149 -37.69 18.79 4.62
C ALA A 149 -37.77 20.33 4.72
N GLY A 150 -36.97 21.06 3.91
CA GLY A 150 -36.94 22.53 3.90
C GLY A 150 -37.98 23.22 3.04
N GLY A 151 -38.66 22.49 2.16
CA GLY A 151 -39.74 23.00 1.30
C GLY A 151 -41.11 22.57 1.78
N GLY A 152 -41.83 23.46 2.46
CA GLY A 152 -43.13 23.22 3.09
C GLY A 152 -44.29 22.85 2.15
N ALA A 153 -44.10 22.02 1.18
CA ALA A 153 -45.14 21.41 0.37
C ALA A 153 -44.88 19.91 0.23
N VAL A 154 -45.63 19.12 0.98
CA VAL A 154 -45.74 17.70 0.82
C VAL A 154 -46.19 17.41 -0.61
N GLY A 155 -45.27 17.04 -1.52
CA GLY A 155 -45.65 16.55 -2.86
C GLY A 155 -44.84 17.05 -4.07
N SER A 156 -43.97 18.04 -3.95
CA SER A 156 -43.15 18.48 -5.09
C SER A 156 -41.63 18.34 -4.87
N GLY A 157 -41.21 17.13 -4.52
CA GLY A 157 -39.79 16.82 -4.58
C GLY A 157 -39.26 17.06 -5.98
N ASN A 158 -38.32 18.01 -6.13
CA ASN A 158 -37.71 18.29 -7.43
C ASN A 158 -36.95 17.03 -7.91
N PRO A 159 -37.43 16.35 -8.99
CA PRO A 159 -36.81 15.11 -9.48
C PRO A 159 -35.32 15.27 -9.79
N ALA A 160 -34.89 16.50 -10.14
CA ALA A 160 -33.50 16.80 -10.43
C ALA A 160 -32.62 16.78 -9.16
N GLN A 161 -33.12 17.23 -8.02
CA GLN A 161 -32.39 17.18 -6.74
C GLN A 161 -32.29 15.73 -6.23
N LEU A 162 -33.37 14.96 -6.39
CA LEU A 162 -33.37 13.54 -6.06
C LEU A 162 -32.33 12.78 -6.91
N ALA A 163 -32.33 13.02 -8.22
CA ALA A 163 -31.37 12.41 -9.12
C ALA A 163 -29.92 12.83 -8.79
N HIS A 164 -29.70 14.07 -8.39
CA HIS A 164 -28.39 14.57 -8.01
C HIS A 164 -27.85 13.87 -6.75
N GLY A 165 -28.64 13.76 -5.70
CA GLY A 165 -28.23 13.08 -4.46
C GLY A 165 -27.96 11.57 -4.68
N ILE A 166 -28.81 10.91 -5.49
CA ILE A 166 -28.58 9.50 -5.88
C ILE A 166 -27.27 9.37 -6.66
N SER A 167 -26.98 10.31 -7.57
CA SER A 167 -25.73 10.30 -8.35
C SER A 167 -24.50 10.42 -7.45
N ILE A 168 -24.51 11.32 -6.45
CA ILE A 168 -23.43 11.46 -5.47
C ILE A 168 -23.18 10.13 -4.75
N ALA A 169 -24.24 9.49 -4.26
CA ALA A 169 -24.13 8.22 -3.55
C ALA A 169 -23.54 7.13 -4.45
N LEU A 170 -23.99 7.01 -5.70
CA LEU A 170 -23.51 6.00 -6.64
C LEU A 170 -22.05 6.23 -7.05
N TYR A 171 -21.67 7.47 -7.33
CA TYR A 171 -20.30 7.79 -7.74
C TYR A 171 -19.27 7.50 -6.63
N ASN A 172 -19.59 7.82 -5.38
CA ASN A 172 -18.69 7.54 -4.25
C ASN A 172 -18.52 6.03 -3.98
N THR A 173 -19.48 5.21 -4.34
CA THR A 173 -19.38 3.74 -4.19
C THR A 173 -18.68 3.09 -5.38
N ALA A 174 -18.83 3.69 -6.58
CA ALA A 174 -18.22 3.15 -7.80
C ALA A 174 -16.71 3.45 -7.92
N PHE A 175 -16.23 4.47 -7.23
CA PHE A 175 -14.82 4.87 -7.19
C PHE A 175 -14.04 4.06 -6.15
#